data_d47f422f74bd45aca5657d70b723401a
#
_entry.id   d47f422f74bd45aca5657d70b723401a
#
_cell.length_a   1.000
_cell.length_b   1.000
_cell.length_c   1.000
_cell.angle_alpha   90.00
_cell.angle_beta   90.00
_cell.angle_gamma   90.00
#
_symmetry.space_group_name_H-M   'P 1'
#
loop_
_entity.id
_entity.type
_entity.pdbx_description
1 polymer ?
#
loop_
_entity_poly.entity_id
_entity_poly.type
_entity_poly.pdbx_seq_one_letter_code
_entity_poly.pdbx_strand_id
1 'polypeptide(L)'
;MDRLTTGRGGAPNGRWEVAALFGFVVAPLTGLAAVAAWAKSVRSRLPEPIATHFGARGEADGFGDLSGTLVILVAVTVPMALVMGLLGARRRFPRILRRSLGPGSPVFVGFMAGMIADTLVPQLDAPTADGVVLQSTWSFVGTATGLAVGAMVAIVLKDPSAPKAESAPDPSLPRGPRSEPVRTDTSTGMKILAAAWIAVTVASLLLSPALFLILGLSFFYIVQTYSVRLRVDDDAVRFRALIGESIPLATITAAKPTRYDWGDSGGIGIRGVEYPGRPGNEAKRIAVASRSGEALDIDTTGTNWTIVVPDGTADALAGDINARLDRLHG
;
A
#
# COMPACT_ATOMS: atom_id res chain seq x y z
N MET A 1 8.00 -20.85 -48.46
CA MET A 1 7.95 -21.70 -47.22
C MET A 1 8.71 -20.94 -46.13
N ASP A 2 8.10 -19.86 -45.63
CA ASP A 2 8.69 -18.98 -44.64
C ASP A 2 8.24 -19.37 -43.25
N ARG A 3 9.21 -19.70 -42.40
CA ARG A 3 8.99 -20.01 -40.99
C ARG A 3 8.75 -18.69 -40.26
N LEU A 4 7.49 -18.41 -39.93
CA LEU A 4 7.10 -17.40 -38.95
C LEU A 4 7.66 -17.81 -37.58
N THR A 5 8.83 -17.31 -37.25
CA THR A 5 9.34 -17.33 -35.88
C THR A 5 8.56 -16.30 -35.08
N THR A 6 7.45 -16.75 -34.50
CA THR A 6 6.76 -16.00 -33.47
C THR A 6 7.66 -15.88 -32.25
N GLY A 7 8.41 -14.78 -32.18
CA GLY A 7 9.12 -14.36 -30.98
C GLY A 7 8.09 -14.16 -29.87
N ARG A 8 7.88 -15.19 -29.05
CA ARG A 8 7.25 -15.05 -27.76
C ARG A 8 8.18 -14.20 -26.88
N GLY A 9 8.04 -12.89 -26.98
CA GLY A 9 8.48 -11.98 -25.94
C GLY A 9 7.80 -12.39 -24.65
N GLY A 10 8.48 -13.21 -23.85
CA GLY A 10 7.96 -13.68 -22.58
C GLY A 10 7.76 -12.47 -21.67
N ALA A 11 6.51 -12.06 -21.47
CA ALA A 11 6.16 -11.19 -20.36
C ALA A 11 6.90 -11.69 -19.14
N PRO A 12 7.48 -10.81 -18.29
CA PRO A 12 8.19 -11.23 -17.10
C PRO A 12 7.21 -12.02 -16.24
N ASN A 13 7.33 -13.33 -16.36
CA ASN A 13 6.47 -14.29 -15.66
C ASN A 13 6.35 -13.85 -14.23
N GLY A 14 5.13 -13.80 -13.71
CA GLY A 14 4.72 -13.30 -12.41
C GLY A 14 5.48 -13.95 -11.25
N ARG A 15 6.81 -13.79 -11.26
CA ARG A 15 7.72 -14.30 -10.25
C ARG A 15 7.53 -13.53 -8.97
N TRP A 16 7.46 -14.27 -7.91
CA TRP A 16 7.44 -13.76 -6.55
C TRP A 16 8.81 -13.14 -6.23
N GLU A 17 8.83 -12.06 -5.47
CA GLU A 17 10.05 -11.55 -4.89
C GLU A 17 10.28 -12.25 -3.54
N VAL A 18 11.35 -13.06 -3.47
CA VAL A 18 11.61 -13.93 -2.32
C VAL A 18 11.72 -13.14 -1.01
N ALA A 19 12.46 -12.02 -1.03
CA ALA A 19 12.60 -11.18 0.17
C ALA A 19 11.24 -10.63 0.65
N ALA A 20 10.38 -10.20 -0.30
CA ALA A 20 9.05 -9.71 0.01
C ALA A 20 8.13 -10.84 0.49
N LEU A 21 8.20 -12.02 -0.14
CA LEU A 21 7.43 -13.18 0.30
C LEU A 21 7.81 -13.57 1.73
N PHE A 22 9.11 -13.60 2.01
CA PHE A 22 9.59 -13.89 3.36
C PHE A 22 9.13 -12.84 4.37
N GLY A 23 9.38 -11.55 4.12
CA GLY A 23 9.11 -10.48 5.08
C GLY A 23 7.65 -10.09 5.21
N PHE A 24 6.85 -10.24 4.14
CA PHE A 24 5.41 -9.89 4.17
C PHE A 24 4.48 -11.07 4.46
N VAL A 25 4.96 -12.31 4.31
CA VAL A 25 4.12 -13.50 4.50
C VAL A 25 4.71 -14.45 5.53
N VAL A 26 5.90 -14.99 5.26
CA VAL A 26 6.45 -16.08 6.08
C VAL A 26 6.77 -15.62 7.49
N ALA A 27 7.58 -14.58 7.64
CA ALA A 27 8.00 -14.10 8.95
C ALA A 27 6.82 -13.66 9.85
N PRO A 28 5.85 -12.82 9.37
CA PRO A 28 4.70 -12.47 10.18
C PRO A 28 3.86 -13.67 10.62
N LEU A 29 3.54 -14.59 9.70
CA LEU A 29 2.74 -15.78 10.04
C LEU A 29 3.46 -16.74 11.00
N THR A 30 4.79 -16.84 10.87
CA THR A 30 5.61 -17.59 11.85
C THR A 30 5.55 -16.94 13.23
N GLY A 31 5.63 -15.61 13.30
CA GLY A 31 5.46 -14.85 14.55
C GLY A 31 4.08 -15.08 15.19
N LEU A 32 3.01 -15.03 14.38
CA LEU A 32 1.66 -15.32 14.85
C LEU A 32 1.54 -16.77 15.39
N ALA A 33 2.09 -17.73 14.67
CA ALA A 33 2.10 -19.13 15.10
C ALA A 33 2.86 -19.31 16.42
N ALA A 34 3.98 -18.60 16.60
CA ALA A 34 4.74 -18.64 17.84
C ALA A 34 3.93 -18.07 19.03
N VAL A 35 3.23 -16.95 18.83
CA VAL A 35 2.36 -16.36 19.88
C VAL A 35 1.18 -17.29 20.19
N ALA A 36 0.55 -17.90 19.18
CA ALA A 36 -0.52 -18.86 19.41
C ALA A 36 -0.03 -20.13 20.15
N ALA A 37 1.17 -20.61 19.84
CA ALA A 37 1.79 -21.73 20.57
C ALA A 37 2.12 -21.34 22.03
N TRP A 38 2.65 -20.14 22.24
CA TRP A 38 2.85 -19.61 23.60
C TRP A 38 1.52 -19.52 24.37
N ALA A 39 0.47 -18.95 23.80
CA ALA A 39 -0.84 -18.86 24.43
C ALA A 39 -1.37 -20.25 24.89
N LYS A 40 -1.20 -21.27 24.05
CA LYS A 40 -1.55 -22.66 24.41
C LYS A 40 -0.67 -23.21 25.53
N SER A 41 0.62 -22.89 25.56
CA SER A 41 1.57 -23.38 26.58
C SER A 41 1.27 -22.83 27.98
N VAL A 42 0.70 -21.62 28.06
CA VAL A 42 0.33 -20.99 29.35
C VAL A 42 -1.12 -21.25 29.76
N ARG A 43 -1.87 -22.09 29.02
CA ARG A 43 -3.29 -22.35 29.28
C ARG A 43 -3.60 -22.73 30.74
N SER A 44 -2.77 -23.56 31.36
CA SER A 44 -2.96 -24.01 32.74
C SER A 44 -2.77 -22.91 33.79
N ARG A 45 -2.25 -21.75 33.37
CA ARG A 45 -2.03 -20.57 34.21
C ARG A 45 -3.11 -19.49 34.01
N LEU A 46 -4.07 -19.75 33.16
CA LEU A 46 -5.16 -18.81 32.86
C LEU A 46 -6.41 -19.22 33.61
N PRO A 47 -7.25 -18.26 34.05
CA PRO A 47 -8.56 -18.58 34.61
C PRO A 47 -9.47 -19.19 33.54
N GLU A 48 -10.46 -19.97 33.98
CA GLU A 48 -11.54 -20.47 33.12
C GLU A 48 -12.89 -20.03 33.67
N PRO A 49 -13.67 -19.22 32.87
CA PRO A 49 -13.36 -18.69 31.51
C PRO A 49 -12.34 -17.55 31.54
N ILE A 50 -11.64 -17.32 30.40
CA ILE A 50 -10.77 -16.16 30.22
C ILE A 50 -11.59 -14.92 29.84
N ALA A 51 -11.11 -13.72 30.16
CA ALA A 51 -11.62 -12.47 29.61
C ALA A 51 -11.25 -12.37 28.12
N THR A 52 -12.23 -12.12 27.25
CA THR A 52 -12.08 -12.06 25.81
C THR A 52 -12.60 -10.78 25.18
N HIS A 53 -13.44 -10.05 25.90
CA HIS A 53 -13.96 -8.74 25.55
C HIS A 53 -13.72 -7.75 26.69
N PHE A 54 -13.45 -6.50 26.31
CA PHE A 54 -13.13 -5.43 27.25
C PHE A 54 -13.91 -4.18 26.87
N GLY A 55 -14.56 -3.58 27.83
CA GLY A 55 -15.30 -2.35 27.66
C GLY A 55 -14.41 -1.14 27.38
N ALA A 56 -15.03 0.03 27.20
CA ALA A 56 -14.34 1.27 26.82
C ALA A 56 -13.26 1.72 27.83
N ARG A 57 -13.37 1.30 29.11
CA ARG A 57 -12.37 1.59 30.16
C ARG A 57 -11.29 0.51 30.25
N GLY A 58 -11.33 -0.51 29.39
CA GLY A 58 -10.42 -1.64 29.42
C GLY A 58 -10.77 -2.71 30.45
N GLU A 59 -11.89 -2.60 31.16
CA GLU A 59 -12.36 -3.62 32.13
C GLU A 59 -12.97 -4.80 31.38
N ALA A 60 -12.71 -6.01 31.86
CA ALA A 60 -13.28 -7.23 31.28
C ALA A 60 -14.81 -7.24 31.45
N ASP A 61 -15.55 -7.39 30.35
CA ASP A 61 -17.00 -7.44 30.31
C ASP A 61 -17.56 -8.58 29.44
N GLY A 62 -16.66 -9.41 28.88
CA GLY A 62 -17.01 -10.62 28.14
C GLY A 62 -15.99 -11.72 28.33
N PHE A 63 -16.48 -12.96 28.47
CA PHE A 63 -15.67 -14.12 28.82
C PHE A 63 -15.87 -15.26 27.83
N GLY A 64 -14.85 -16.09 27.64
CA GLY A 64 -14.91 -17.18 26.70
C GLY A 64 -13.81 -18.22 26.94
N ASP A 65 -13.66 -19.15 26.00
CA ASP A 65 -12.58 -20.11 26.02
C ASP A 65 -11.39 -19.67 25.17
N LEU A 66 -10.18 -20.06 25.56
CA LEU A 66 -8.95 -19.70 24.87
C LEU A 66 -8.92 -20.23 23.42
N SER A 67 -9.42 -21.45 23.18
CA SER A 67 -9.33 -22.10 21.88
C SER A 67 -10.22 -21.40 20.85
N GLY A 68 -11.48 -21.09 21.22
CA GLY A 68 -12.40 -20.34 20.38
C GLY A 68 -11.88 -18.95 20.04
N THR A 69 -11.33 -18.25 21.03
CA THR A 69 -10.71 -16.92 20.83
C THR A 69 -9.55 -17.00 19.86
N LEU A 70 -8.61 -17.94 20.01
CA LEU A 70 -7.49 -18.11 19.09
C LEU A 70 -7.94 -18.49 17.67
N VAL A 71 -8.96 -19.34 17.54
CA VAL A 71 -9.50 -19.71 16.22
C VAL A 71 -10.05 -18.49 15.50
N ILE A 72 -10.85 -17.67 16.16
CA ILE A 72 -11.43 -16.45 15.56
C ILE A 72 -10.32 -15.49 15.15
N LEU A 73 -9.35 -15.21 16.01
CA LEU A 73 -8.25 -14.29 15.72
C LEU A 73 -7.39 -14.79 14.54
N VAL A 74 -7.07 -16.09 14.49
CA VAL A 74 -6.30 -16.69 13.39
C VAL A 74 -7.11 -16.66 12.09
N ALA A 75 -8.41 -17.00 12.14
CA ALA A 75 -9.29 -17.03 10.98
C ALA A 75 -9.46 -15.65 10.32
N VAL A 76 -9.35 -14.57 11.07
CA VAL A 76 -9.37 -13.19 10.54
C VAL A 76 -7.97 -12.76 10.09
N THR A 77 -6.95 -13.05 10.90
CA THR A 77 -5.60 -12.52 10.68
C THR A 77 -4.91 -13.17 9.49
N VAL A 78 -5.01 -14.49 9.34
CA VAL A 78 -4.28 -15.22 8.28
C VAL A 78 -4.75 -14.84 6.88
N PRO A 79 -6.05 -14.83 6.53
CA PRO A 79 -6.48 -14.42 5.20
C PRO A 79 -6.09 -12.98 4.87
N MET A 80 -6.23 -12.05 5.81
CA MET A 80 -5.88 -10.64 5.60
C MET A 80 -4.37 -10.48 5.37
N ALA A 81 -3.55 -11.12 6.19
CA ALA A 81 -2.10 -11.12 6.05
C ALA A 81 -1.65 -11.74 4.71
N LEU A 82 -2.27 -12.85 4.30
CA LEU A 82 -2.00 -13.48 3.01
C LEU A 82 -2.34 -12.56 1.85
N VAL A 83 -3.51 -11.93 1.85
CA VAL A 83 -3.91 -11.00 0.78
C VAL A 83 -2.92 -9.86 0.67
N MET A 84 -2.66 -9.14 1.76
CA MET A 84 -1.73 -8.00 1.76
C MET A 84 -0.31 -8.43 1.40
N GLY A 85 0.19 -9.48 2.03
CA GLY A 85 1.56 -9.97 1.86
C GLY A 85 1.82 -10.51 0.44
N LEU A 86 0.89 -11.30 -0.10
CA LEU A 86 1.01 -11.83 -1.45
C LEU A 86 0.91 -10.74 -2.52
N LEU A 87 0.03 -9.75 -2.35
CA LEU A 87 -0.02 -8.60 -3.25
C LEU A 87 1.30 -7.81 -3.20
N GLY A 88 1.86 -7.59 -2.02
CA GLY A 88 3.16 -6.94 -1.84
C GLY A 88 4.34 -7.72 -2.42
N ALA A 89 4.29 -9.06 -2.38
CA ALA A 89 5.36 -9.93 -2.89
C ALA A 89 5.31 -10.17 -4.41
N ARG A 90 4.22 -9.85 -5.08
CA ARG A 90 4.01 -10.20 -6.49
C ARG A 90 4.62 -9.15 -7.43
N ARG A 91 5.67 -9.52 -8.16
CA ARG A 91 6.44 -8.62 -9.06
C ARG A 91 5.65 -8.00 -10.20
N ARG A 92 4.48 -8.53 -10.55
CA ARG A 92 3.63 -7.94 -11.60
C ARG A 92 3.05 -6.57 -11.22
N PHE A 93 3.01 -6.25 -9.92
CA PHE A 93 2.54 -4.95 -9.46
C PHE A 93 3.70 -3.95 -9.38
N PRO A 94 3.46 -2.66 -9.70
CA PRO A 94 4.44 -1.60 -9.52
C PRO A 94 4.93 -1.53 -8.07
N ARG A 95 6.20 -1.11 -7.92
CA ARG A 95 6.84 -1.01 -6.61
C ARG A 95 6.02 -0.17 -5.63
N ILE A 96 5.42 0.93 -6.09
CA ILE A 96 4.61 1.81 -5.25
C ILE A 96 3.41 1.07 -4.63
N LEU A 97 2.67 0.25 -5.38
CA LEU A 97 1.58 -0.56 -4.83
C LEU A 97 2.09 -1.62 -3.85
N ARG A 98 3.21 -2.24 -4.18
CA ARG A 98 3.83 -3.26 -3.34
C ARG A 98 4.33 -2.67 -2.02
N ARG A 99 4.92 -1.48 -2.06
CA ARG A 99 5.34 -0.71 -0.88
C ARG A 99 4.19 -0.16 -0.06
N SER A 100 3.03 0.06 -0.68
CA SER A 100 1.83 0.52 0.04
C SER A 100 1.09 -0.63 0.73
N LEU A 101 0.96 -1.78 0.08
CA LEU A 101 0.13 -2.90 0.55
C LEU A 101 0.93 -3.91 1.37
N GLY A 102 2.14 -4.26 0.92
CA GLY A 102 2.95 -5.31 1.53
C GLY A 102 3.24 -5.11 3.00
N PRO A 103 3.71 -3.92 3.44
CA PRO A 103 3.96 -3.63 4.85
C PRO A 103 2.74 -3.73 5.76
N GLY A 104 1.53 -3.62 5.21
CA GLY A 104 0.29 -3.81 5.96
C GLY A 104 0.18 -5.20 6.58
N SER A 105 0.73 -6.24 5.95
CA SER A 105 0.72 -7.60 6.48
C SER A 105 1.49 -7.74 7.81
N PRO A 106 2.80 -7.45 7.92
CA PRO A 106 3.51 -7.58 9.18
C PRO A 106 2.98 -6.63 10.26
N VAL A 107 2.49 -5.44 9.89
CA VAL A 107 1.88 -4.50 10.83
C VAL A 107 0.60 -5.08 11.43
N PHE A 108 -0.30 -5.58 10.59
CA PHE A 108 -1.56 -6.17 11.02
C PHE A 108 -1.35 -7.42 11.86
N VAL A 109 -0.46 -8.31 11.43
CA VAL A 109 -0.12 -9.52 12.19
C VAL A 109 0.54 -9.17 13.54
N GLY A 110 1.46 -8.22 13.55
CA GLY A 110 2.11 -7.76 14.77
C GLY A 110 1.11 -7.18 15.77
N PHE A 111 0.17 -6.35 15.29
CA PHE A 111 -0.93 -5.84 16.10
C PHE A 111 -1.78 -6.96 16.70
N MET A 112 -2.23 -7.92 15.88
CA MET A 112 -3.07 -9.04 16.33
C MET A 112 -2.35 -9.99 17.28
N ALA A 113 -1.07 -10.26 17.03
CA ALA A 113 -0.23 -11.03 17.94
C ALA A 113 -0.07 -10.32 19.30
N GLY A 114 0.13 -9.00 19.27
CA GLY A 114 0.17 -8.16 20.46
C GLY A 114 -1.16 -8.16 21.23
N MET A 115 -2.30 -8.09 20.53
CA MET A 115 -3.63 -8.19 21.14
C MET A 115 -3.82 -9.50 21.90
N ILE A 116 -3.33 -10.63 21.37
CA ILE A 116 -3.34 -11.91 22.10
C ILE A 116 -2.56 -11.77 23.41
N ALA A 117 -1.38 -11.18 23.37
CA ALA A 117 -0.54 -11.02 24.56
C ALA A 117 -1.16 -10.01 25.55
N ASP A 118 -1.70 -8.88 25.08
CA ASP A 118 -2.38 -7.88 25.92
C ASP A 118 -3.60 -8.46 26.64
N THR A 119 -4.31 -9.38 25.97
CA THR A 119 -5.45 -10.10 26.57
C THR A 119 -4.99 -11.10 27.62
N LEU A 120 -3.97 -11.90 27.34
CA LEU A 120 -3.62 -13.06 28.17
C LEU A 120 -2.64 -12.73 29.31
N VAL A 121 -1.66 -11.83 29.08
CA VAL A 121 -0.62 -11.53 30.10
C VAL A 121 -1.19 -11.05 31.43
N PRO A 122 -2.19 -10.14 31.46
CA PRO A 122 -2.80 -9.71 32.73
C PRO A 122 -3.58 -10.80 33.47
N GLN A 123 -3.93 -11.88 32.78
CA GLN A 123 -4.71 -13.00 33.33
C GLN A 123 -3.83 -14.15 33.83
N LEU A 124 -2.51 -14.10 33.60
CA LEU A 124 -1.60 -15.17 34.04
C LEU A 124 -1.60 -15.24 35.57
N ASP A 125 -1.87 -16.44 36.06
CA ASP A 125 -1.91 -16.77 37.50
C ASP A 125 -3.01 -15.99 38.28
N ALA A 126 -3.93 -15.33 37.56
CA ALA A 126 -5.08 -14.70 38.18
C ALA A 126 -6.10 -15.78 38.65
N PRO A 127 -6.70 -15.64 39.85
CA PRO A 127 -7.68 -16.61 40.34
C PRO A 127 -8.99 -16.56 39.53
N THR A 128 -9.33 -15.41 38.99
CA THR A 128 -10.52 -15.18 38.14
C THR A 128 -10.20 -14.17 37.06
N ALA A 129 -10.98 -14.15 35.98
CA ALA A 129 -10.84 -13.15 34.93
C ALA A 129 -11.60 -11.83 35.24
N ASP A 130 -12.40 -11.81 36.32
CA ASP A 130 -13.13 -10.62 36.75
C ASP A 130 -12.16 -9.53 37.22
N GLY A 131 -12.42 -8.30 36.81
CA GLY A 131 -11.60 -7.13 37.20
C GLY A 131 -10.24 -7.04 36.45
N VAL A 132 -9.97 -7.93 35.53
CA VAL A 132 -8.80 -7.81 34.65
C VAL A 132 -8.96 -6.59 33.77
N VAL A 133 -7.88 -5.81 33.62
CA VAL A 133 -7.83 -4.62 32.77
C VAL A 133 -6.93 -4.88 31.57
N LEU A 134 -7.44 -4.60 30.38
CA LEU A 134 -6.70 -4.74 29.13
C LEU A 134 -5.47 -3.82 29.14
N GLN A 135 -4.31 -4.38 28.86
CA GLN A 135 -3.10 -3.61 28.55
C GLN A 135 -3.00 -3.45 27.03
N SER A 136 -2.23 -2.47 26.57
CA SER A 136 -2.00 -2.26 25.12
C SER A 136 -0.52 -2.27 24.76
N THR A 137 0.34 -2.66 25.69
CA THR A 137 1.79 -2.65 25.53
C THR A 137 2.25 -3.55 24.38
N TRP A 138 1.73 -4.77 24.35
CA TRP A 138 2.15 -5.75 23.35
C TRP A 138 1.60 -5.47 21.97
N SER A 139 0.41 -4.87 21.86
CA SER A 139 -0.12 -4.37 20.59
C SER A 139 0.74 -3.26 20.01
N PHE A 140 1.25 -2.34 20.83
CA PHE A 140 2.21 -1.33 20.39
C PHE A 140 3.55 -1.95 19.96
N VAL A 141 4.10 -2.86 20.74
CA VAL A 141 5.37 -3.56 20.43
C VAL A 141 5.23 -4.36 19.13
N GLY A 142 4.14 -5.12 18.99
CA GLY A 142 3.86 -5.91 17.79
C GLY A 142 3.68 -5.03 16.55
N THR A 143 2.93 -3.93 16.67
CA THR A 143 2.76 -2.95 15.59
C THR A 143 4.08 -2.30 15.19
N ALA A 144 4.89 -1.86 16.15
CA ALA A 144 6.21 -1.26 15.90
C ALA A 144 7.15 -2.25 15.22
N THR A 145 7.18 -3.50 15.68
CA THR A 145 7.96 -4.58 15.06
C THR A 145 7.48 -4.83 13.61
N GLY A 146 6.18 -4.91 13.39
CA GLY A 146 5.59 -5.05 12.07
C GLY A 146 5.94 -3.89 11.13
N LEU A 147 5.91 -2.65 11.62
CA LEU A 147 6.35 -1.47 10.88
C LEU A 147 7.82 -1.54 10.50
N ALA A 148 8.69 -1.94 11.43
CA ALA A 148 10.13 -2.07 11.18
C ALA A 148 10.41 -3.14 10.09
N VAL A 149 9.79 -4.31 10.21
CA VAL A 149 9.90 -5.39 9.21
C VAL A 149 9.35 -4.93 7.87
N GLY A 150 8.16 -4.35 7.85
CA GLY A 150 7.51 -3.85 6.63
C GLY A 150 8.34 -2.78 5.92
N ALA A 151 8.88 -1.82 6.65
CA ALA A 151 9.74 -0.77 6.13
C ALA A 151 11.06 -1.33 5.56
N MET A 152 11.72 -2.24 6.28
CA MET A 152 12.94 -2.90 5.84
C MET A 152 12.76 -3.60 4.50
N VAL A 153 11.69 -4.39 4.37
CA VAL A 153 11.37 -5.07 3.11
C VAL A 153 11.03 -4.08 2.02
N ALA A 154 10.22 -3.04 2.32
CA ALA A 154 9.83 -2.02 1.35
C ALA A 154 11.05 -1.25 0.76
N ILE A 155 12.11 -1.04 1.55
CA ILE A 155 13.36 -0.39 1.10
C ILE A 155 14.08 -1.27 0.06
N VAL A 156 14.15 -2.58 0.28
CA VAL A 156 14.90 -3.50 -0.59
C VAL A 156 14.10 -3.99 -1.81
N LEU A 157 12.81 -3.65 -1.92
CA LEU A 157 12.00 -3.99 -3.07
C LEU A 157 12.58 -3.38 -4.35
N LYS A 158 12.79 -4.23 -5.36
CA LYS A 158 13.28 -3.83 -6.68
C LYS A 158 12.12 -3.45 -7.60
N ASP A 159 12.39 -2.53 -8.52
CA ASP A 159 11.44 -2.23 -9.59
C ASP A 159 11.33 -3.44 -10.53
N PRO A 160 10.12 -3.75 -11.03
CA PRO A 160 10.01 -4.69 -12.13
C PRO A 160 10.79 -4.13 -13.33
N SER A 161 11.67 -4.94 -13.89
CA SER A 161 12.35 -4.59 -15.13
C SER A 161 11.32 -4.57 -16.27
N ALA A 162 11.11 -3.41 -16.88
CA ALA A 162 10.36 -3.29 -18.12
C ALA A 162 11.32 -3.26 -19.30
N PRO A 163 10.96 -3.84 -20.46
CA PRO A 163 11.76 -3.72 -21.67
C PRO A 163 11.85 -2.25 -22.09
N LYS A 164 12.90 -1.90 -22.81
CA LYS A 164 13.02 -0.55 -23.38
C LYS A 164 11.97 -0.35 -24.48
N ALA A 165 11.52 0.87 -24.67
CA ALA A 165 10.71 1.26 -25.82
C ALA A 165 11.56 1.14 -27.10
N GLU A 166 10.95 0.61 -28.16
CA GLU A 166 11.66 0.32 -29.42
C GLU A 166 11.55 1.47 -30.43
N SER A 167 10.64 2.40 -30.23
CA SER A 167 10.35 3.49 -31.16
C SER A 167 10.09 4.83 -30.45
N ALA A 168 10.35 5.91 -31.17
CA ALA A 168 9.94 7.26 -30.76
C ALA A 168 8.41 7.35 -30.65
N PRO A 169 7.89 8.25 -29.80
CA PRO A 169 6.45 8.48 -29.68
C PRO A 169 5.87 9.07 -30.97
N ASP A 170 4.55 8.87 -31.17
CA ASP A 170 3.80 9.40 -32.32
C ASP A 170 4.11 10.90 -32.52
N PRO A 171 4.46 11.34 -33.75
CA PRO A 171 4.76 12.75 -34.06
C PRO A 171 3.60 13.73 -33.77
N SER A 172 2.36 13.25 -33.76
CA SER A 172 1.19 14.08 -33.44
C SER A 172 1.05 14.47 -31.98
N LEU A 173 1.80 13.81 -31.07
CA LEU A 173 1.79 14.11 -29.66
C LEU A 173 2.50 15.45 -29.37
N PRO A 174 2.17 16.14 -28.27
CA PRO A 174 2.78 17.44 -27.93
C PRO A 174 4.30 17.31 -27.75
N ARG A 175 5.02 18.35 -28.14
CA ARG A 175 6.45 18.57 -27.92
C ARG A 175 6.67 19.93 -27.29
N GLY A 176 7.57 20.03 -26.34
CA GLY A 176 7.79 21.28 -25.62
C GLY A 176 9.18 21.40 -25.01
N PRO A 177 9.49 22.58 -24.46
CA PRO A 177 10.71 22.81 -23.69
C PRO A 177 10.71 22.00 -22.39
N ARG A 178 11.83 22.07 -21.67
CA ARG A 178 11.93 21.48 -20.32
C ARG A 178 10.86 22.06 -19.38
N SER A 179 10.13 21.18 -18.72
CA SER A 179 9.13 21.54 -17.73
C SER A 179 9.76 21.72 -16.35
N GLU A 180 9.19 22.62 -15.56
CA GLU A 180 9.53 22.76 -14.15
C GLU A 180 8.87 21.65 -13.31
N PRO A 181 9.45 21.32 -12.14
CA PRO A 181 8.81 20.42 -11.20
C PRO A 181 7.45 20.98 -10.74
N VAL A 182 6.43 20.14 -10.78
CA VAL A 182 5.08 20.54 -10.37
C VAL A 182 4.67 19.86 -9.08
N ARG A 183 3.75 20.48 -8.34
CA ARG A 183 3.15 19.93 -7.13
C ARG A 183 1.63 20.02 -7.22
N THR A 184 0.99 18.89 -7.07
CA THR A 184 -0.47 18.79 -6.98
C THR A 184 -0.86 18.54 -5.53
N ASP A 185 -1.60 19.46 -4.94
CA ASP A 185 -2.15 19.30 -3.60
C ASP A 185 -3.57 18.72 -3.66
N THR A 186 -3.97 18.05 -2.61
CA THR A 186 -5.33 17.55 -2.48
C THR A 186 -6.34 18.67 -2.31
N SER A 187 -7.62 18.40 -2.56
CA SER A 187 -8.70 19.35 -2.41
C SER A 187 -8.86 19.85 -0.95
N THR A 188 -9.43 21.03 -0.78
CA THR A 188 -9.73 21.59 0.55
C THR A 188 -10.63 20.65 1.37
N GLY A 189 -11.63 20.01 0.74
CA GLY A 189 -12.48 19.03 1.41
C GLY A 189 -11.69 17.85 1.99
N MET A 190 -10.71 17.32 1.23
CA MET A 190 -9.82 16.26 1.71
C MET A 190 -8.89 16.72 2.83
N LYS A 191 -8.46 18.00 2.82
CA LYS A 191 -7.68 18.55 3.93
C LYS A 191 -8.50 18.61 5.22
N ILE A 192 -9.76 19.03 5.12
CA ILE A 192 -10.70 19.04 6.25
C ILE A 192 -10.96 17.62 6.76
N LEU A 193 -11.23 16.67 5.85
CA LEU A 193 -11.44 15.27 6.21
C LEU A 193 -10.21 14.67 6.92
N ALA A 194 -9.02 14.93 6.40
CA ALA A 194 -7.76 14.47 7.02
C ALA A 194 -7.57 15.09 8.42
N ALA A 195 -7.84 16.39 8.58
CA ALA A 195 -7.78 17.05 9.88
C ALA A 195 -8.80 16.47 10.88
N ALA A 196 -10.05 16.24 10.45
CA ALA A 196 -11.06 15.60 11.25
C ALA A 196 -10.67 14.18 11.66
N TRP A 197 -10.10 13.40 10.71
CA TRP A 197 -9.60 12.06 11.00
C TRP A 197 -8.45 12.06 12.01
N ILE A 198 -7.51 13.00 11.91
CA ILE A 198 -6.45 13.19 12.92
C ILE A 198 -7.06 13.47 14.29
N ALA A 199 -8.02 14.39 14.36
CA ALA A 199 -8.67 14.73 15.62
C ALA A 199 -9.38 13.51 16.25
N VAL A 200 -10.12 12.73 15.45
CA VAL A 200 -10.77 11.48 15.92
C VAL A 200 -9.72 10.45 16.35
N THR A 201 -8.63 10.31 15.58
CA THR A 201 -7.54 9.39 15.92
C THR A 201 -6.89 9.78 17.25
N VAL A 202 -6.58 11.05 17.45
CA VAL A 202 -5.99 11.53 18.72
C VAL A 202 -6.98 11.38 19.88
N ALA A 203 -8.26 11.73 19.67
CA ALA A 203 -9.29 11.54 20.68
C ALA A 203 -9.50 10.07 21.07
N SER A 204 -9.32 9.15 20.11
CA SER A 204 -9.44 7.71 20.38
C SER A 204 -8.40 7.18 21.37
N LEU A 205 -7.27 7.87 21.53
CA LEU A 205 -6.26 7.52 22.55
C LEU A 205 -6.80 7.61 23.96
N LEU A 206 -7.77 8.53 24.20
CA LEU A 206 -8.44 8.68 25.49
C LEU A 206 -9.45 7.56 25.75
N LEU A 207 -9.93 6.90 24.69
CA LEU A 207 -10.92 5.81 24.77
C LEU A 207 -10.23 4.45 24.78
N SER A 208 -9.32 4.21 23.84
CA SER A 208 -8.64 2.94 23.69
C SER A 208 -7.36 3.09 22.85
N PRO A 209 -6.18 2.69 23.36
CA PRO A 209 -4.95 2.64 22.57
C PRO A 209 -5.06 1.74 21.33
N ALA A 210 -5.84 0.65 21.40
CA ALA A 210 -6.10 -0.22 20.24
C ALA A 210 -6.87 0.53 19.14
N LEU A 211 -7.89 1.30 19.49
CA LEU A 211 -8.64 2.13 18.55
C LEU A 211 -7.75 3.20 17.93
N PHE A 212 -6.87 3.83 18.71
CA PHE A 212 -5.87 4.77 18.21
C PHE A 212 -4.96 4.13 17.15
N LEU A 213 -4.47 2.91 17.37
CA LEU A 213 -3.64 2.20 16.40
C LEU A 213 -4.40 1.89 15.10
N ILE A 214 -5.64 1.40 15.19
CA ILE A 214 -6.47 1.07 14.03
C ILE A 214 -6.73 2.33 13.19
N LEU A 215 -7.15 3.42 13.83
CA LEU A 215 -7.42 4.69 13.15
C LEU A 215 -6.14 5.33 12.61
N GLY A 216 -5.03 5.24 13.35
CA GLY A 216 -3.72 5.73 12.89
C GLY A 216 -3.20 4.99 11.66
N LEU A 217 -3.35 3.67 11.62
CA LEU A 217 -2.98 2.87 10.45
C LEU A 217 -3.85 3.20 9.24
N SER A 218 -5.17 3.39 9.44
CA SER A 218 -6.05 3.76 8.33
C SER A 218 -5.75 5.17 7.79
N PHE A 219 -5.29 6.09 8.63
CA PHE A 219 -4.84 7.42 8.21
C PHE A 219 -3.67 7.38 7.23
N PHE A 220 -2.78 6.40 7.36
CA PHE A 220 -1.68 6.22 6.41
C PHE A 220 -2.17 6.12 4.95
N TYR A 221 -3.26 5.42 4.70
CA TYR A 221 -3.86 5.31 3.36
C TYR A 221 -4.47 6.63 2.87
N ILE A 222 -5.01 7.45 3.77
CA ILE A 222 -5.57 8.77 3.42
C ILE A 222 -4.45 9.75 3.03
N VAL A 223 -3.31 9.70 3.70
CA VAL A 223 -2.21 10.65 3.51
C VAL A 223 -1.34 10.34 2.29
N GLN A 224 -1.38 9.12 1.76
CA GLN A 224 -0.48 8.70 0.66
C GLN A 224 -0.47 9.64 -0.54
N THR A 225 -1.58 10.30 -0.85
CA THR A 225 -1.73 11.19 -2.00
C THR A 225 -2.11 12.63 -1.63
N TYR A 226 -1.88 13.01 -0.37
CA TYR A 226 -2.18 14.36 0.10
C TYR A 226 -1.48 15.45 -0.73
N SER A 227 -0.28 15.16 -1.21
CA SER A 227 0.48 16.04 -2.09
C SER A 227 1.37 15.17 -2.97
N VAL A 228 1.26 15.36 -4.28
CA VAL A 228 2.07 14.66 -5.28
C VAL A 228 3.00 15.66 -5.93
N ARG A 229 4.31 15.41 -5.88
CA ARG A 229 5.32 16.16 -6.61
C ARG A 229 5.76 15.35 -7.81
N LEU A 230 5.77 15.95 -8.99
CA LEU A 230 6.22 15.32 -10.23
C LEU A 230 7.35 16.14 -10.83
N ARG A 231 8.39 15.47 -11.32
CA ARG A 231 9.56 16.02 -11.97
C ARG A 231 9.96 15.15 -13.16
N VAL A 232 10.33 15.79 -14.25
CA VAL A 232 10.87 15.14 -15.44
C VAL A 232 12.38 15.38 -15.47
N ASP A 233 13.15 14.32 -15.25
CA ASP A 233 14.62 14.32 -15.29
C ASP A 233 15.13 13.77 -16.64
N ASP A 234 16.44 13.81 -16.86
CA ASP A 234 17.03 13.34 -18.12
C ASP A 234 17.01 11.81 -18.29
N ASP A 235 16.79 11.06 -17.22
CA ASP A 235 16.74 9.60 -17.18
C ASP A 235 15.38 9.01 -16.84
N ALA A 236 14.50 9.78 -16.15
CA ALA A 236 13.24 9.27 -15.63
C ALA A 236 12.21 10.36 -15.35
N VAL A 237 10.94 10.00 -15.39
CA VAL A 237 9.86 10.76 -14.75
C VAL A 237 9.75 10.27 -13.31
N ARG A 238 9.96 11.18 -12.36
CA ARG A 238 9.87 10.89 -10.93
C ARG A 238 8.67 11.57 -10.33
N PHE A 239 7.87 10.82 -9.61
CA PHE A 239 6.83 11.41 -8.78
C PHE A 239 6.96 10.91 -7.34
N ARG A 240 6.58 11.76 -6.41
CA ARG A 240 6.63 11.50 -4.98
C ARG A 240 5.35 11.99 -4.32
N ALA A 241 4.63 11.03 -3.78
CA ALA A 241 3.63 11.23 -2.75
C ALA A 241 4.28 10.96 -1.37
N LEU A 242 3.64 10.22 -0.48
CA LEU A 242 4.33 9.68 0.70
C LEU A 242 5.43 8.67 0.27
N ILE A 243 5.10 7.82 -0.70
CA ILE A 243 6.05 6.88 -1.34
C ILE A 243 6.37 7.42 -2.73
N GLY A 244 7.66 7.39 -3.10
CA GLY A 244 8.13 7.82 -4.42
C GLY A 244 8.23 6.68 -5.42
N GLU A 245 8.05 7.01 -6.70
CA GLU A 245 8.25 6.12 -7.83
C GLU A 245 9.06 6.82 -8.93
N SER A 246 9.76 6.02 -9.74
CA SER A 246 10.56 6.49 -10.86
C SER A 246 10.23 5.65 -12.10
N ILE A 247 9.80 6.31 -13.16
CA ILE A 247 9.49 5.70 -14.45
C ILE A 247 10.65 6.01 -15.38
N PRO A 248 11.52 5.04 -15.73
CA PRO A 248 12.66 5.28 -16.63
C PRO A 248 12.18 5.76 -18.00
N LEU A 249 12.73 6.84 -18.54
CA LEU A 249 12.38 7.35 -19.86
C LEU A 249 12.52 6.27 -20.95
N ALA A 250 13.53 5.43 -20.84
CA ALA A 250 13.76 4.32 -21.78
C ALA A 250 12.60 3.31 -21.85
N THR A 251 11.66 3.32 -20.91
CA THR A 251 10.48 2.44 -20.89
C THR A 251 9.20 3.14 -21.31
N ILE A 252 9.23 4.46 -21.46
CA ILE A 252 8.07 5.27 -21.84
C ILE A 252 7.90 5.24 -23.35
N THR A 253 6.69 4.95 -23.81
CA THR A 253 6.33 4.94 -25.23
C THR A 253 5.62 6.23 -25.66
N ALA A 254 4.88 6.87 -24.75
CA ALA A 254 4.19 8.12 -25.01
C ALA A 254 3.78 8.84 -23.72
N ALA A 255 3.67 10.15 -23.79
CA ALA A 255 3.03 10.97 -22.78
C ALA A 255 1.92 11.81 -23.40
N LYS A 256 0.73 11.84 -22.77
CA LYS A 256 -0.47 12.51 -23.27
C LYS A 256 -1.15 13.30 -22.18
N PRO A 257 -1.59 14.54 -22.43
CA PRO A 257 -2.50 15.22 -21.52
C PRO A 257 -3.84 14.50 -21.50
N THR A 258 -4.45 14.43 -20.32
CA THR A 258 -5.77 13.80 -20.12
C THR A 258 -6.50 14.47 -18.98
N ARG A 259 -7.69 14.00 -18.67
CA ARG A 259 -8.45 14.42 -17.50
C ARG A 259 -8.80 13.21 -16.64
N TYR A 260 -8.64 13.36 -15.35
CA TYR A 260 -9.01 12.37 -14.36
C TYR A 260 -10.26 12.81 -13.62
N ASP A 261 -11.27 11.97 -13.57
CA ASP A 261 -12.44 12.15 -12.72
C ASP A 261 -12.48 11.03 -11.67
N TRP A 262 -12.49 11.41 -10.40
CA TRP A 262 -12.46 10.44 -9.31
C TRP A 262 -13.81 9.69 -9.18
N GLY A 263 -14.92 10.30 -9.58
CA GLY A 263 -16.24 9.68 -9.58
C GLY A 263 -16.30 8.50 -10.54
N ASP A 264 -15.87 8.71 -11.80
CA ASP A 264 -15.87 7.69 -12.86
C ASP A 264 -14.77 6.66 -12.68
N SER A 265 -13.63 7.09 -12.14
CA SER A 265 -12.44 6.24 -11.97
C SER A 265 -12.37 5.54 -10.61
N GLY A 266 -13.41 5.62 -9.78
CA GLY A 266 -13.52 4.92 -8.50
C GLY A 266 -12.82 5.59 -7.31
N GLY A 267 -12.49 6.92 -7.31
CA GLY A 267 -12.04 7.74 -6.17
C GLY A 267 -10.60 8.27 -6.28
N ILE A 268 -10.01 8.67 -5.18
CA ILE A 268 -8.65 9.21 -5.05
C ILE A 268 -7.68 8.15 -4.49
N GLY A 269 -6.38 8.41 -4.55
CA GLY A 269 -5.33 7.53 -4.03
C GLY A 269 -4.40 6.99 -5.11
N ILE A 270 -3.63 5.95 -4.75
CA ILE A 270 -2.80 5.17 -5.66
C ILE A 270 -3.50 3.85 -5.91
N ARG A 271 -3.93 3.61 -7.16
CA ARG A 271 -4.74 2.44 -7.47
C ARG A 271 -4.72 2.04 -8.93
N GLY A 272 -5.12 0.80 -9.20
CA GLY A 272 -5.45 0.35 -10.54
C GLY A 272 -6.77 0.96 -11.01
N VAL A 273 -6.77 1.50 -12.23
CA VAL A 273 -7.98 1.98 -12.93
C VAL A 273 -8.05 1.30 -14.29
N GLU A 274 -9.25 1.11 -14.79
CA GLU A 274 -9.49 0.59 -16.12
C GLU A 274 -10.38 1.59 -16.87
N TYR A 275 -9.89 2.07 -18.01
CA TYR A 275 -10.61 3.03 -18.83
C TYR A 275 -11.41 2.30 -19.91
N PRO A 276 -12.74 2.31 -19.87
CA PRO A 276 -13.59 1.72 -20.92
C PRO A 276 -13.28 2.32 -22.31
N GLY A 277 -13.22 1.47 -23.32
CA GLY A 277 -13.00 1.88 -24.72
C GLY A 277 -11.53 2.05 -25.13
N ARG A 278 -10.55 1.88 -24.24
CA ARG A 278 -9.14 1.80 -24.63
C ARG A 278 -8.74 0.36 -24.94
N PRO A 279 -7.92 0.10 -25.95
CA PRO A 279 -7.53 -1.27 -26.32
C PRO A 279 -6.52 -1.88 -25.34
N GLY A 280 -6.71 -3.15 -25.00
CA GLY A 280 -5.71 -3.99 -24.34
C GLY A 280 -5.07 -3.40 -23.09
N ASN A 281 -3.72 -3.33 -23.06
CA ASN A 281 -2.96 -2.82 -21.93
C ASN A 281 -3.13 -1.31 -21.69
N GLU A 282 -3.55 -0.54 -22.69
CA GLU A 282 -3.81 0.89 -22.52
C GLU A 282 -5.00 1.18 -21.61
N ALA A 283 -5.93 0.23 -21.50
CA ALA A 283 -7.07 0.34 -20.59
C ALA A 283 -6.64 0.27 -19.12
N LYS A 284 -5.61 -0.52 -18.79
CA LYS A 284 -5.18 -0.77 -17.42
C LYS A 284 -4.04 0.16 -17.04
N ARG A 285 -4.29 1.00 -16.06
CA ARG A 285 -3.34 2.01 -15.60
C ARG A 285 -3.28 2.06 -14.07
N ILE A 286 -2.20 2.62 -13.55
CA ILE A 286 -2.14 3.02 -12.14
C ILE A 286 -2.42 4.52 -12.06
N ALA A 287 -3.51 4.87 -11.44
CA ALA A 287 -3.80 6.27 -11.13
C ALA A 287 -3.10 6.71 -9.85
N VAL A 288 -2.54 7.93 -9.90
CA VAL A 288 -2.01 8.66 -8.73
C VAL A 288 -2.77 9.97 -8.67
N ALA A 289 -3.81 10.00 -7.87
CA ALA A 289 -4.77 11.09 -7.86
C ALA A 289 -5.04 11.59 -6.45
N SER A 290 -4.86 12.89 -6.23
CA SER A 290 -5.25 13.60 -5.00
C SER A 290 -6.59 14.33 -5.12
N ARG A 291 -7.09 14.49 -6.34
CA ARG A 291 -8.34 15.17 -6.72
C ARG A 291 -8.73 14.82 -8.15
N SER A 292 -9.91 15.22 -8.61
CA SER A 292 -10.21 15.33 -10.05
C SER A 292 -9.48 16.51 -10.66
N GLY A 293 -9.18 16.47 -11.95
CA GLY A 293 -8.56 17.58 -12.69
C GLY A 293 -7.75 17.11 -13.88
N GLU A 294 -6.89 17.99 -14.37
CA GLU A 294 -5.93 17.64 -15.40
C GLU A 294 -5.01 16.52 -14.92
N ALA A 295 -4.64 15.67 -15.85
CA ALA A 295 -3.77 14.54 -15.57
C ALA A 295 -2.82 14.27 -16.74
N LEU A 296 -1.75 13.60 -16.46
CA LEU A 296 -0.75 13.13 -17.40
C LEU A 296 -0.85 11.62 -17.53
N ASP A 297 -1.19 11.12 -18.70
CA ASP A 297 -1.09 9.73 -19.06
C ASP A 297 0.33 9.44 -19.55
N ILE A 298 0.97 8.45 -18.94
CA ILE A 298 2.30 7.96 -19.33
C ILE A 298 2.13 6.51 -19.75
N ASP A 299 2.25 6.24 -21.04
CA ASP A 299 2.24 4.90 -21.61
C ASP A 299 3.65 4.33 -21.53
N THR A 300 3.77 3.08 -21.13
CA THR A 300 5.06 2.40 -20.99
C THR A 300 5.00 0.97 -21.54
N THR A 301 6.14 0.38 -21.75
CA THR A 301 6.27 -1.05 -22.10
C THR A 301 5.88 -1.99 -20.94
N GLY A 302 5.66 -1.46 -19.75
CA GLY A 302 5.28 -2.19 -18.54
C GLY A 302 3.96 -1.71 -17.95
N THR A 303 4.04 -0.87 -16.94
CA THR A 303 2.87 -0.32 -16.24
C THR A 303 2.54 1.06 -16.76
N ASN A 304 1.34 1.28 -17.24
CA ASN A 304 0.85 2.59 -17.63
C ASN A 304 0.37 3.40 -16.42
N TRP A 305 0.53 4.71 -16.49
CA TRP A 305 0.26 5.62 -15.39
C TRP A 305 -0.70 6.74 -15.80
N THR A 306 -1.53 7.17 -14.86
CA THR A 306 -2.29 8.42 -14.92
C THR A 306 -1.99 9.20 -13.66
N ILE A 307 -1.35 10.36 -13.79
CA ILE A 307 -0.91 11.18 -12.65
C ILE A 307 -1.63 12.52 -12.72
N VAL A 308 -2.42 12.84 -11.69
CA VAL A 308 -3.09 14.15 -11.62
C VAL A 308 -2.05 15.22 -11.36
N VAL A 309 -2.11 16.29 -12.18
CA VAL A 309 -1.18 17.41 -12.16
C VAL A 309 -1.93 18.72 -11.92
N PRO A 310 -1.26 19.85 -11.65
CA PRO A 310 -1.90 21.15 -11.59
C PRO A 310 -2.55 21.51 -12.93
N ASP A 311 -3.69 22.22 -12.86
CA ASP A 311 -4.41 22.63 -14.07
C ASP A 311 -3.51 23.56 -14.92
N GLY A 312 -3.52 23.38 -16.24
CA GLY A 312 -2.68 24.09 -17.20
C GLY A 312 -1.26 23.55 -17.35
N THR A 313 -0.89 22.41 -16.72
CA THR A 313 0.49 21.90 -16.78
C THR A 313 0.64 20.58 -17.55
N ALA A 314 -0.45 19.86 -17.84
CA ALA A 314 -0.39 18.54 -18.45
C ALA A 314 0.25 18.55 -19.84
N ASP A 315 -0.10 19.52 -20.69
CA ASP A 315 0.47 19.68 -22.04
C ASP A 315 1.99 19.94 -22.00
N ALA A 316 2.43 20.84 -21.14
CA ALA A 316 3.85 21.17 -20.99
C ALA A 316 4.67 19.95 -20.51
N LEU A 317 4.15 19.20 -19.53
CA LEU A 317 4.78 17.98 -19.03
C LEU A 317 4.83 16.88 -20.09
N ALA A 318 3.73 16.64 -20.82
CA ALA A 318 3.69 15.70 -21.92
C ALA A 318 4.68 16.09 -23.03
N GLY A 319 4.73 17.40 -23.36
CA GLY A 319 5.63 17.93 -24.35
C GLY A 319 7.12 17.75 -24.00
N ASP A 320 7.53 18.02 -22.76
CA ASP A 320 8.90 17.79 -22.29
C ASP A 320 9.26 16.29 -22.35
N ILE A 321 8.38 15.42 -21.86
CA ILE A 321 8.63 13.97 -21.90
C ILE A 321 8.81 13.51 -23.33
N ASN A 322 7.87 13.80 -24.24
CA ASN A 322 7.95 13.33 -25.64
C ASN A 322 9.18 13.90 -26.38
N ALA A 323 9.55 15.17 -26.12
CA ALA A 323 10.76 15.74 -26.69
C ALA A 323 12.05 15.07 -26.20
N ARG A 324 12.06 14.54 -24.97
CA ARG A 324 13.18 13.71 -24.46
C ARG A 324 13.20 12.34 -25.09
N LEU A 325 12.04 11.73 -25.31
CA LEU A 325 11.92 10.43 -25.97
C LEU A 325 12.43 10.51 -27.41
N ASP A 326 12.12 11.58 -28.15
CA ASP A 326 12.67 11.81 -29.49
C ASP A 326 14.21 11.83 -29.48
N ARG A 327 14.82 12.50 -28.49
CA ARG A 327 16.29 12.55 -28.36
C ARG A 327 16.92 11.20 -27.95
N LEU A 328 16.15 10.29 -27.36
CA LEU A 328 16.62 8.95 -27.00
C LEU A 328 16.58 8.00 -28.20
N HIS A 329 15.78 8.28 -29.22
CA HIS A 329 15.54 7.41 -30.36
C HIS A 329 16.12 7.97 -31.70
N GLY A 330 16.54 9.24 -31.74
CA GLY A 330 17.21 9.90 -32.86
C GLY A 330 18.71 9.94 -32.68
#